data_b3bceb78b25a3aa49424de1c6bcc8385
#
_entry.id   b3bceb78b25a3aa49424de1c6bcc8385
#
_cell.length_a   1.000
_cell.length_b   1.000
_cell.length_c   1.000
_cell.angle_alpha   90.00
_cell.angle_beta   90.00
_cell.angle_gamma   90.00
#
_symmetry.space_group_name_H-M   'P 1'
#
loop_
_entity.id
_entity.type
_entity.pdbx_description
1 polymer ?
#
loop_
_entity_poly.entity_id
_entity_poly.type
_entity_poly.pdbx_seq_one_letter_code
_entity_poly.pdbx_strand_id
1 'polypeptide(L)'
;STNTNDYRNTLDSLYNVYGKEPFAAEIRIAEMNLLQRERYQGNKAHQDSVQALIYSLCKESIAQYPKYDRINVFKNQLNEMEMPVLNIQSDNNVYPGKDLTLQIKYVNTPRLVVRIYKSLRQPEDAWRNYGKNSKSMRGELVKEVTFKMNLANSYTEADSTLAIPMDRLGLYEYVITVPGKQLTVSNRFSVSRLAALTRSQTNNPEVLVTDLESGKPIEGATVIYYKTNMMNGTIQRQGEVKTDQLGIAILPAKKKIEHIRPVLREDSSSIITNIYPYGT
;
A
#
# COMPACT_ATOMS: atom_id res chain seq x y z
N SER A 1 18.06 -13.25 29.04
CA SER A 1 17.97 -11.85 29.51
C SER A 1 19.16 -11.42 30.38
N THR A 2 19.67 -12.23 31.26
CA THR A 2 20.86 -11.94 32.11
C THR A 2 22.12 -11.65 31.25
N ASN A 3 22.35 -12.46 30.25
CA ASN A 3 23.53 -12.35 29.37
C ASN A 3 23.59 -11.04 28.55
N THR A 4 22.45 -10.48 28.19
CA THR A 4 22.35 -9.22 27.40
C THR A 4 22.67 -8.00 28.27
N ASN A 5 22.22 -8.00 29.53
CA ASN A 5 22.51 -6.91 30.46
C ASN A 5 23.98 -6.89 30.86
N ASP A 6 24.58 -8.05 31.06
CA ASP A 6 26.01 -8.17 31.36
C ASP A 6 26.88 -7.67 30.21
N TYR A 7 26.50 -7.99 28.97
CA TYR A 7 27.16 -7.49 27.78
C TYR A 7 27.07 -5.97 27.65
N ARG A 8 25.89 -5.39 27.88
CA ARG A 8 25.69 -3.94 27.87
C ARG A 8 26.57 -3.26 28.93
N ASN A 9 26.54 -3.74 30.16
CA ASN A 9 27.35 -3.19 31.24
C ASN A 9 28.86 -3.24 30.93
N THR A 10 29.29 -4.29 30.23
CA THR A 10 30.65 -4.41 29.74
C THR A 10 31.01 -3.36 28.71
N LEU A 11 30.13 -3.13 27.71
CA LEU A 11 30.34 -2.10 26.70
C LEU A 11 30.37 -0.69 27.31
N ASP A 12 29.47 -0.39 28.24
CA ASP A 12 29.43 0.88 28.97
C ASP A 12 30.74 1.11 29.75
N SER A 13 31.22 0.08 30.44
CA SER A 13 32.46 0.14 31.20
C SER A 13 33.68 0.39 30.30
N LEU A 14 33.74 -0.31 29.16
CA LEU A 14 34.82 -0.12 28.19
C LEU A 14 34.76 1.28 27.57
N TYR A 15 33.57 1.79 27.25
CA TYR A 15 33.42 3.10 26.72
C TYR A 15 33.81 4.21 27.69
N ASN A 16 33.49 4.05 28.98
CA ASN A 16 33.90 4.99 30.02
C ASN A 16 35.44 5.09 30.16
N VAL A 17 36.15 4.01 29.91
CA VAL A 17 37.63 3.98 30.00
C VAL A 17 38.26 4.48 28.68
N TYR A 18 37.77 4.03 27.52
CA TYR A 18 38.46 4.18 26.26
C TYR A 18 37.74 5.13 25.28
N GLY A 19 36.62 5.77 25.67
CA GLY A 19 35.78 6.54 24.76
C GLY A 19 36.47 7.70 24.02
N LYS A 20 37.63 8.16 24.51
CA LYS A 20 38.43 9.20 23.84
C LYS A 20 39.32 8.65 22.71
N GLU A 21 39.54 7.35 22.70
CA GLU A 21 40.39 6.71 21.71
C GLU A 21 39.63 6.40 20.42
N PRO A 22 40.28 6.55 19.24
CA PRO A 22 39.60 6.31 17.96
C PRO A 22 38.97 4.92 17.82
N PHE A 23 39.60 3.89 18.37
CA PHE A 23 39.09 2.51 18.32
C PHE A 23 37.81 2.31 19.15
N ALA A 24 37.49 3.23 20.07
CA ALA A 24 36.22 3.18 20.82
C ALA A 24 34.98 3.28 19.93
N ALA A 25 35.15 3.70 18.67
CA ALA A 25 34.09 3.58 17.66
C ALA A 25 33.60 2.14 17.49
N GLU A 26 34.44 1.11 17.68
CA GLU A 26 33.99 -0.29 17.65
C GLU A 26 33.09 -0.66 18.83
N ILE A 27 33.29 -0.04 19.99
CA ILE A 27 32.38 -0.21 21.14
C ILE A 27 31.02 0.36 20.79
N ARG A 28 30.99 1.53 20.15
CA ARG A 28 29.74 2.16 19.67
C ARG A 28 29.05 1.34 18.59
N ILE A 29 29.79 0.68 17.71
CA ILE A 29 29.22 -0.26 16.71
C ILE A 29 28.57 -1.45 17.43
N ALA A 30 29.26 -2.00 18.47
CA ALA A 30 28.68 -3.10 19.22
C ALA A 30 27.40 -2.69 19.98
N GLU A 31 27.38 -1.51 20.59
CA GLU A 31 26.19 -0.95 21.23
C GLU A 31 25.04 -0.74 20.22
N MET A 32 25.33 -0.18 19.06
CA MET A 32 24.35 0.00 17.99
C MET A 32 23.73 -1.34 17.55
N ASN A 33 24.56 -2.36 17.37
CA ASN A 33 24.10 -3.71 17.01
C ASN A 33 23.21 -4.33 18.09
N LEU A 34 23.51 -4.07 19.35
CA LEU A 34 22.69 -4.51 20.48
C LEU A 34 21.31 -3.81 20.44
N LEU A 35 21.29 -2.50 20.28
CA LEU A 35 20.06 -1.69 20.16
C LEU A 35 19.22 -2.12 18.96
N GLN A 36 19.84 -2.43 17.82
CA GLN A 36 19.13 -2.92 16.62
C GLN A 36 18.38 -4.24 16.88
N ARG A 37 18.93 -5.14 17.69
CA ARG A 37 18.24 -6.38 18.08
C ARG A 37 17.07 -6.10 19.03
N GLU A 38 17.23 -5.15 19.93
CA GLU A 38 16.18 -4.75 20.89
C GLU A 38 15.02 -3.99 20.23
N ARG A 39 15.29 -3.28 19.13
CA ARG A 39 14.27 -2.50 18.40
C ARG A 39 13.02 -3.31 18.04
N TYR A 40 13.16 -4.59 17.78
CA TYR A 40 12.04 -5.46 17.41
C TYR A 40 11.33 -6.10 18.60
N GLN A 41 11.72 -5.74 19.82
CA GLN A 41 11.12 -6.25 21.05
C GLN A 41 10.20 -5.18 21.66
N GLY A 42 9.23 -5.62 22.45
CA GLY A 42 8.36 -4.72 23.16
C GLY A 42 7.28 -4.03 22.33
N ASN A 43 6.68 -3.00 22.90
CA ASN A 43 5.61 -2.21 22.27
C ASN A 43 6.20 -1.06 21.42
N LYS A 44 5.32 -0.34 20.72
CA LYS A 44 5.69 0.78 19.84
C LYS A 44 6.51 1.86 20.56
N ALA A 45 6.15 2.22 21.79
CA ALA A 45 6.85 3.24 22.55
C ALA A 45 8.30 2.82 22.86
N HIS A 46 8.51 1.54 23.19
CA HIS A 46 9.84 1.00 23.38
C HIS A 46 10.65 1.01 22.07
N GLN A 47 10.05 0.58 20.96
CA GLN A 47 10.69 0.58 19.66
C GLN A 47 11.10 2.00 19.24
N ASP A 48 10.25 3.01 19.45
CA ASP A 48 10.56 4.40 19.16
C ASP A 48 11.69 4.94 20.05
N SER A 49 11.72 4.57 21.33
CA SER A 49 12.81 4.93 22.23
C SER A 49 14.14 4.34 21.79
N VAL A 50 14.17 3.06 21.40
CA VAL A 50 15.38 2.40 20.90
C VAL A 50 15.85 3.03 19.57
N GLN A 51 14.92 3.38 18.67
CA GLN A 51 15.24 4.12 17.44
C GLN A 51 15.92 5.46 17.76
N ALA A 52 15.41 6.21 18.74
CA ALA A 52 15.98 7.47 19.17
C ALA A 52 17.42 7.29 19.68
N LEU A 53 17.67 6.25 20.46
CA LEU A 53 19.00 5.92 20.97
C LEU A 53 19.98 5.59 19.82
N ILE A 54 19.57 4.78 18.84
CA ILE A 54 20.40 4.46 17.66
C ILE A 54 20.74 5.74 16.90
N TYR A 55 19.76 6.61 16.69
CA TYR A 55 19.94 7.88 15.97
C TYR A 55 20.99 8.76 16.66
N SER A 56 20.84 8.99 17.96
CA SER A 56 21.77 9.80 18.77
C SER A 56 23.17 9.18 18.78
N LEU A 57 23.27 7.87 19.01
CA LEU A 57 24.53 7.16 19.02
C LEU A 57 25.29 7.31 17.70
N CYS A 58 24.62 7.18 16.58
CA CYS A 58 25.24 7.36 15.27
C CYS A 58 25.73 8.80 15.06
N LYS A 59 24.91 9.80 15.41
CA LYS A 59 25.30 11.22 15.29
C LYS A 59 26.50 11.57 16.16
N GLU A 60 26.49 11.16 17.41
CA GLU A 60 27.58 11.37 18.36
C GLU A 60 28.87 10.69 17.89
N SER A 61 28.76 9.43 17.41
CA SER A 61 29.92 8.67 16.93
C SER A 61 30.56 9.30 15.69
N ILE A 62 29.76 9.81 14.75
CA ILE A 62 30.28 10.53 13.57
C ILE A 62 31.01 11.80 13.99
N ALA A 63 30.48 12.54 14.96
CA ALA A 63 31.08 13.77 15.44
C ALA A 63 32.38 13.48 16.21
N GLN A 64 32.41 12.42 17.03
CA GLN A 64 33.52 12.10 17.91
C GLN A 64 34.66 11.38 17.18
N TYR A 65 34.35 10.52 16.20
CA TYR A 65 35.32 9.68 15.49
C TYR A 65 35.33 9.93 13.96
N PRO A 66 35.45 11.18 13.48
CA PRO A 66 35.25 11.52 12.07
C PRO A 66 36.26 10.88 11.11
N LYS A 67 37.41 10.48 11.61
CA LYS A 67 38.50 9.87 10.83
C LYS A 67 38.61 8.35 11.01
N TYR A 68 37.65 7.75 11.73
CA TYR A 68 37.68 6.31 11.93
C TYR A 68 37.38 5.56 10.64
N ASP A 69 38.16 4.53 10.32
CA ASP A 69 38.08 3.83 9.03
C ASP A 69 36.69 3.28 8.70
N ARG A 70 35.96 2.82 9.72
CA ARG A 70 34.59 2.27 9.58
C ARG A 70 33.48 3.26 9.88
N ILE A 71 33.77 4.56 9.85
CA ILE A 71 32.78 5.62 10.12
C ILE A 71 31.51 5.49 9.27
N ASN A 72 31.63 4.90 8.08
CA ASN A 72 30.49 4.69 7.19
C ASN A 72 29.41 3.75 7.77
N VAL A 73 29.73 2.93 8.75
CA VAL A 73 28.72 2.12 9.45
C VAL A 73 27.64 3.00 10.07
N PHE A 74 28.05 4.06 10.78
CA PHE A 74 27.13 5.02 11.38
C PHE A 74 26.44 5.89 10.34
N LYS A 75 27.17 6.35 9.32
CA LYS A 75 26.60 7.17 8.24
C LYS A 75 25.54 6.43 7.44
N ASN A 76 25.79 5.17 7.12
CA ASN A 76 24.83 4.34 6.40
C ASN A 76 23.56 4.08 7.26
N GLN A 77 23.75 3.85 8.55
CA GLN A 77 22.62 3.69 9.47
C GLN A 77 21.76 4.94 9.56
N LEU A 78 22.36 6.14 9.65
CA LEU A 78 21.62 7.40 9.62
C LEU A 78 20.91 7.62 8.30
N ASN A 79 21.58 7.38 7.17
CA ASN A 79 20.98 7.50 5.86
C ASN A 79 19.76 6.59 5.72
N GLU A 80 19.85 5.34 6.19
CA GLU A 80 18.72 4.40 6.20
C GLU A 80 17.56 4.91 7.06
N MET A 81 17.84 5.42 8.26
CA MET A 81 16.84 5.98 9.17
C MET A 81 16.19 7.26 8.65
N GLU A 82 16.92 8.07 7.88
CA GLU A 82 16.45 9.33 7.31
C GLU A 82 15.78 9.15 5.93
N MET A 83 15.82 7.95 5.36
CA MET A 83 15.12 7.68 4.10
C MET A 83 13.61 7.80 4.25
N PRO A 84 12.93 8.43 3.29
CA PRO A 84 11.47 8.47 3.29
C PRO A 84 10.92 7.08 2.98
N VAL A 85 9.91 6.67 3.74
CA VAL A 85 9.13 5.44 3.50
C VAL A 85 7.67 5.82 3.38
N LEU A 86 6.97 5.18 2.46
CA LEU A 86 5.57 5.42 2.22
C LEU A 86 4.88 4.10 1.85
N ASN A 87 4.02 3.60 2.72
CA ASN A 87 3.16 2.46 2.48
C ASN A 87 1.71 2.92 2.49
N ILE A 88 0.96 2.57 1.44
CA ILE A 88 -0.41 3.03 1.25
C ILE A 88 -1.32 1.84 1.04
N GLN A 89 -2.42 1.83 1.78
CA GLN A 89 -3.54 0.92 1.58
C GLN A 89 -4.78 1.75 1.28
N SER A 90 -5.55 1.33 0.30
CA SER A 90 -6.78 1.98 -0.12
C SER A 90 -7.78 0.96 -0.64
N ASP A 91 -9.06 1.30 -0.57
CA ASP A 91 -10.09 0.56 -1.28
C ASP A 91 -9.96 0.77 -2.78
N ASN A 92 -10.20 -0.30 -3.54
CA ASN A 92 -10.19 -0.24 -4.99
C ASN A 92 -11.52 0.21 -5.60
N ASN A 93 -12.55 0.32 -4.78
CA ASN A 93 -13.89 0.76 -5.18
C ASN A 93 -14.43 1.79 -4.19
N VAL A 94 -14.83 2.93 -4.71
CA VAL A 94 -15.36 4.05 -3.93
C VAL A 94 -16.78 4.31 -4.40
N TYR A 95 -17.72 4.49 -3.46
CA TYR A 95 -19.07 4.90 -3.79
C TYR A 95 -19.10 6.38 -4.22
N PRO A 96 -19.82 6.77 -5.28
CA PRO A 96 -19.89 8.18 -5.70
C PRO A 96 -20.47 9.07 -4.59
N GLY A 97 -19.81 10.18 -4.32
CA GLY A 97 -20.12 11.07 -3.20
C GLY A 97 -19.48 10.69 -1.87
N LYS A 98 -18.71 9.62 -1.83
CA LYS A 98 -17.87 9.24 -0.68
C LYS A 98 -16.40 9.57 -0.95
N ASP A 99 -15.60 9.43 0.10
CA ASP A 99 -14.17 9.71 0.03
C ASP A 99 -13.37 8.49 -0.43
N LEU A 100 -12.37 8.71 -1.27
CA LEU A 100 -11.23 7.82 -1.37
C LEU A 100 -10.45 7.91 -0.06
N THR A 101 -10.42 6.83 0.68
CA THR A 101 -9.70 6.74 1.95
C THR A 101 -8.33 6.09 1.73
N LEU A 102 -7.26 6.79 2.10
CA LEU A 102 -5.89 6.32 2.03
C LEU A 102 -5.36 6.12 3.45
N GLN A 103 -5.08 4.89 3.80
CA GLN A 103 -4.38 4.55 5.04
C GLN A 103 -2.88 4.55 4.75
N ILE A 104 -2.15 5.41 5.44
CA ILE A 104 -0.75 5.69 5.12
C ILE A 104 0.11 5.41 6.34
N LYS A 105 1.14 4.58 6.14
CA LYS A 105 2.28 4.45 7.05
C LYS A 105 3.49 5.13 6.42
N TYR A 106 4.12 6.01 7.15
CA TYR A 106 5.17 6.85 6.58
C TYR A 106 6.30 7.15 7.56
N VAL A 107 7.49 7.38 6.99
CA VAL A 107 8.69 7.85 7.70
C VAL A 107 9.28 9.00 6.88
N ASN A 108 9.70 10.07 7.55
CA ASN A 108 10.39 11.22 6.92
C ASN A 108 9.66 11.84 5.71
N THR A 109 8.35 11.87 5.75
CA THR A 109 7.51 12.45 4.70
C THR A 109 6.69 13.62 5.26
N PRO A 110 7.25 14.82 5.34
CA PRO A 110 6.58 15.97 5.96
C PRO A 110 5.40 16.49 5.13
N ARG A 111 5.38 16.16 3.85
CA ARG A 111 4.35 16.59 2.90
C ARG A 111 4.13 15.53 1.83
N LEU A 112 2.88 15.31 1.49
CA LEU A 112 2.47 14.44 0.39
C LEU A 112 1.65 15.25 -0.63
N VAL A 113 1.90 15.01 -1.91
CA VAL A 113 1.06 15.51 -2.99
C VAL A 113 0.35 14.33 -3.63
N VAL A 114 -0.98 14.34 -3.55
CA VAL A 114 -1.85 13.33 -4.17
C VAL A 114 -2.46 13.92 -5.43
N ARG A 115 -2.19 13.31 -6.56
CA ARG A 115 -2.80 13.64 -7.85
C ARG A 115 -3.70 12.50 -8.29
N ILE A 116 -4.92 12.82 -8.67
CA ILE A 116 -5.89 11.87 -9.19
C ILE A 116 -6.12 12.16 -10.67
N TYR A 117 -5.92 11.15 -11.48
CA TYR A 117 -6.11 11.18 -12.93
C TYR A 117 -7.25 10.27 -13.34
N LYS A 118 -7.99 10.64 -14.40
CA LYS A 118 -8.80 9.65 -15.11
C LYS A 118 -7.91 8.57 -15.66
N SER A 119 -8.32 7.32 -15.50
CA SER A 119 -7.63 6.20 -16.13
C SER A 119 -8.11 6.02 -17.57
N LEU A 120 -7.17 5.94 -18.50
CA LEU A 120 -7.46 5.55 -19.88
C LEU A 120 -7.49 4.02 -20.06
N ARG A 121 -7.16 3.28 -19.02
CA ARG A 121 -7.21 1.82 -19.02
C ARG A 121 -8.62 1.35 -18.78
N GLN A 122 -9.02 0.33 -19.54
CA GLN A 122 -10.24 -0.41 -19.25
C GLN A 122 -10.03 -1.36 -18.05
N PRO A 123 -11.11 -1.80 -17.36
CA PRO A 123 -11.00 -2.76 -16.27
C PRO A 123 -10.20 -4.02 -16.64
N GLU A 124 -10.36 -4.49 -17.89
CA GLU A 124 -9.67 -5.67 -18.44
C GLU A 124 -8.16 -5.49 -18.56
N ASP A 125 -7.68 -4.26 -18.72
CA ASP A 125 -6.25 -3.94 -18.82
C ASP A 125 -5.49 -4.09 -17.50
N ALA A 126 -6.20 -4.27 -16.38
CA ALA A 126 -5.59 -4.55 -15.08
C ALA A 126 -4.74 -5.81 -15.08
N TRP A 127 -5.05 -6.76 -15.95
CA TRP A 127 -4.39 -8.06 -16.07
C TRP A 127 -3.28 -8.11 -17.12
N ARG A 128 -3.08 -7.01 -17.85
CA ARG A 128 -1.96 -6.88 -18.78
C ARG A 128 -0.73 -6.35 -18.04
N ASN A 129 0.41 -6.98 -18.27
CA ASN A 129 1.70 -6.71 -17.63
C ASN A 129 1.99 -5.24 -17.32
N TYR A 130 2.27 -4.97 -16.07
CA TYR A 130 2.58 -3.67 -15.47
C TYR A 130 3.89 -3.01 -15.93
N GLY A 131 4.64 -3.60 -16.86
CA GLY A 131 6.05 -3.28 -17.07
C GLY A 131 6.38 -2.14 -18.03
N LYS A 132 5.49 -1.74 -18.93
CA LYS A 132 5.86 -0.76 -19.97
C LYS A 132 4.75 0.27 -20.18
N ASN A 133 5.05 1.54 -19.87
CA ASN A 133 4.26 2.74 -20.17
C ASN A 133 3.05 3.03 -19.26
N SER A 134 3.20 2.96 -17.94
CA SER A 134 2.12 3.38 -17.03
C SER A 134 1.74 4.88 -17.20
N LYS A 135 2.69 5.74 -17.54
CA LYS A 135 2.44 7.17 -17.73
C LYS A 135 1.55 7.49 -18.94
N SER A 136 1.64 6.71 -20.02
CA SER A 136 0.84 6.93 -21.23
C SER A 136 -0.63 6.55 -21.10
N MET A 137 -1.03 5.90 -20.00
CA MET A 137 -2.39 5.44 -19.72
C MET A 137 -3.14 6.34 -18.73
N ARG A 138 -2.53 7.43 -18.30
CA ARG A 138 -3.18 8.48 -17.49
C ARG A 138 -3.83 9.50 -18.41
N GLY A 139 -5.09 9.78 -18.15
CA GLY A 139 -5.84 10.83 -18.81
C GLY A 139 -5.71 12.16 -18.08
N GLU A 140 -6.80 12.89 -18.05
CA GLU A 140 -6.90 14.21 -17.43
C GLU A 140 -6.66 14.16 -15.93
N LEU A 141 -5.91 15.15 -15.41
CA LEU A 141 -5.80 15.41 -13.97
C LEU A 141 -7.13 15.97 -13.45
N VAL A 142 -7.77 15.28 -12.53
CA VAL A 142 -9.06 15.69 -11.96
C VAL A 142 -8.96 16.34 -10.59
N LYS A 143 -7.95 15.94 -9.80
CA LYS A 143 -7.70 16.53 -8.47
C LYS A 143 -6.21 16.54 -8.14
N GLU A 144 -5.80 17.58 -7.43
CA GLU A 144 -4.51 17.66 -6.76
C GLU A 144 -4.72 18.16 -5.33
N VAL A 145 -4.23 17.41 -4.36
CA VAL A 145 -4.33 17.76 -2.95
C VAL A 145 -2.99 17.59 -2.28
N THR A 146 -2.57 18.59 -1.51
CA THR A 146 -1.35 18.54 -0.71
C THR A 146 -1.71 18.34 0.76
N PHE A 147 -1.12 17.33 1.38
CA PHE A 147 -1.27 17.03 2.79
C PHE A 147 0.02 17.35 3.55
N LYS A 148 -0.12 18.08 4.65
CA LYS A 148 0.96 18.25 5.63
C LYS A 148 0.88 17.07 6.60
N MET A 149 1.97 16.34 6.71
CA MET A 149 2.06 15.17 7.57
C MET A 149 2.65 15.55 8.93
N ASN A 150 2.15 14.92 9.99
CA ASN A 150 2.68 15.13 11.32
C ASN A 150 3.94 14.26 11.51
N LEU A 151 5.06 14.89 11.83
CA LEU A 151 6.31 14.21 12.13
C LEU A 151 6.63 14.43 13.61
N ALA A 152 6.31 13.43 14.44
CA ALA A 152 6.73 13.45 15.84
C ALA A 152 8.25 13.32 15.95
N ASN A 153 8.84 12.42 15.17
CA ASN A 153 10.29 12.23 14.99
C ASN A 153 10.59 11.91 13.54
N SER A 154 11.72 12.40 13.02
CA SER A 154 12.11 12.27 11.62
C SER A 154 12.57 10.85 11.20
N TYR A 155 12.59 9.88 12.11
CA TYR A 155 13.07 8.52 11.88
C TYR A 155 12.12 7.42 12.39
N THR A 156 10.95 7.79 12.93
CA THR A 156 9.95 6.83 13.41
C THR A 156 8.78 6.74 12.45
N GLU A 157 8.19 5.54 12.34
CA GLU A 157 7.00 5.31 11.54
C GLU A 157 5.78 5.94 12.21
N ALA A 158 5.02 6.68 11.43
CA ALA A 158 3.73 7.25 11.82
C ALA A 158 2.62 6.77 10.89
N ASP A 159 1.40 6.77 11.41
CA ASP A 159 0.18 6.42 10.68
C ASP A 159 -0.68 7.65 10.46
N SER A 160 -1.35 7.71 9.30
CA SER A 160 -2.35 8.72 9.00
C SER A 160 -3.43 8.16 8.07
N THR A 161 -4.62 8.72 8.15
CA THR A 161 -5.70 8.45 7.22
C THR A 161 -6.04 9.73 6.47
N LEU A 162 -5.95 9.70 5.16
CA LEU A 162 -6.31 10.81 4.28
C LEU A 162 -7.60 10.49 3.55
N ALA A 163 -8.45 11.48 3.38
CA ALA A 163 -9.74 11.38 2.69
C ALA A 163 -9.81 12.38 1.54
N ILE A 164 -10.20 11.91 0.37
CA ILE A 164 -10.35 12.74 -0.84
C ILE A 164 -11.73 12.48 -1.44
N PRO A 165 -12.64 13.48 -1.45
CA PRO A 165 -13.98 13.31 -1.99
C PRO A 165 -13.97 12.95 -3.48
N MET A 166 -14.81 11.95 -3.85
CA MET A 166 -14.95 11.48 -5.22
C MET A 166 -16.43 11.41 -5.60
N ASP A 167 -16.87 12.27 -6.53
CA ASP A 167 -18.28 12.41 -6.86
C ASP A 167 -18.67 11.71 -8.16
N ARG A 168 -17.77 11.64 -9.14
CA ARG A 168 -18.09 11.19 -10.50
C ARG A 168 -17.71 9.75 -10.72
N LEU A 169 -18.63 8.98 -11.26
CA LEU A 169 -18.37 7.62 -11.73
C LEU A 169 -17.20 7.62 -12.72
N GLY A 170 -16.36 6.61 -12.63
CA GLY A 170 -15.22 6.46 -13.52
C GLY A 170 -14.12 5.57 -12.97
N LEU A 171 -13.14 5.32 -13.82
CA LEU A 171 -11.89 4.67 -13.46
C LEU A 171 -10.82 5.74 -13.27
N TYR A 172 -10.08 5.63 -12.19
CA TYR A 172 -9.10 6.61 -11.77
C TYR A 172 -7.78 5.96 -11.37
N GLU A 173 -6.73 6.78 -11.36
CA GLU A 173 -5.43 6.43 -10.80
C GLU A 173 -4.99 7.56 -9.87
N TYR A 174 -4.63 7.23 -8.65
CA TYR A 174 -3.95 8.18 -7.80
C TYR A 174 -2.43 8.00 -7.90
N VAL A 175 -1.73 9.11 -7.85
CA VAL A 175 -0.27 9.17 -7.80
C VAL A 175 0.12 10.02 -6.60
N ILE A 176 0.85 9.44 -5.67
CA ILE A 176 1.31 10.12 -4.46
C ILE A 176 2.81 10.31 -4.57
N THR A 177 3.25 11.55 -4.42
CA THR A 177 4.66 11.91 -4.46
C THR A 177 5.07 12.61 -3.17
N VAL A 178 6.31 12.40 -2.77
CA VAL A 178 6.97 13.15 -1.69
C VAL A 178 7.78 14.27 -2.33
N PRO A 179 7.44 15.55 -2.13
CA PRO A 179 8.18 16.67 -2.73
C PRO A 179 9.66 16.63 -2.39
N GLY A 180 10.50 16.80 -3.41
CA GLY A 180 11.96 16.79 -3.26
C GLY A 180 12.58 15.40 -3.09
N LYS A 181 11.81 14.33 -3.19
CA LYS A 181 12.27 12.94 -3.10
C LYS A 181 11.84 12.14 -4.33
N GLN A 182 12.63 11.12 -4.69
CA GLN A 182 12.28 10.19 -5.77
C GLN A 182 11.41 9.04 -5.26
N LEU A 183 10.36 9.39 -4.54
CA LEU A 183 9.40 8.42 -3.99
C LEU A 183 8.02 8.70 -4.57
N THR A 184 7.50 7.72 -5.28
CA THR A 184 6.18 7.77 -5.91
C THR A 184 5.46 6.45 -5.68
N VAL A 185 4.22 6.54 -5.20
CA VAL A 185 3.31 5.41 -5.08
C VAL A 185 2.08 5.70 -5.93
N SER A 186 1.63 4.72 -6.70
CA SER A 186 0.40 4.85 -7.49
C SER A 186 -0.45 3.59 -7.40
N ASN A 187 -1.76 3.78 -7.46
CA ASN A 187 -2.71 2.69 -7.57
C ASN A 187 -3.95 3.16 -8.31
N ARG A 188 -4.71 2.21 -8.84
CA ARG A 188 -5.97 2.44 -9.54
C ARG A 188 -7.14 2.14 -8.63
N PHE A 189 -8.21 2.87 -8.84
CA PHE A 189 -9.48 2.64 -8.17
C PHE A 189 -10.65 3.00 -9.08
N SER A 190 -11.80 2.50 -8.72
CA SER A 190 -13.06 2.74 -9.40
C SER A 190 -13.96 3.61 -8.51
N VAL A 191 -14.71 4.51 -9.12
CA VAL A 191 -15.87 5.13 -8.49
C VAL A 191 -17.11 4.54 -9.15
N SER A 192 -17.80 3.67 -8.43
CA SER A 192 -18.93 2.89 -8.92
C SER A 192 -19.93 2.60 -7.79
N ARG A 193 -21.22 2.54 -8.16
CA ARG A 193 -22.29 2.13 -7.22
C ARG A 193 -22.44 0.62 -7.11
N LEU A 194 -21.79 -0.14 -7.99
CA LEU A 194 -22.06 -1.56 -8.15
C LEU A 194 -21.15 -2.42 -7.27
N ALA A 195 -21.75 -3.38 -6.59
CA ALA A 195 -21.07 -4.50 -5.96
C ALA A 195 -21.56 -5.82 -6.57
N ALA A 196 -20.68 -6.81 -6.62
CA ALA A 196 -21.01 -8.15 -7.06
C ALA A 196 -20.54 -9.18 -6.04
N LEU A 197 -21.43 -10.08 -5.68
CA LEU A 197 -21.15 -11.23 -4.83
C LEU A 197 -21.37 -12.51 -5.64
N THR A 198 -20.47 -13.45 -5.51
CA THR A 198 -20.54 -14.73 -6.23
C THR A 198 -20.89 -15.86 -5.28
N ARG A 199 -21.78 -16.76 -5.73
CA ARG A 199 -22.12 -18.01 -5.05
C ARG A 199 -21.93 -19.16 -6.01
N SER A 200 -21.10 -20.12 -5.62
CA SER A 200 -20.83 -21.32 -6.41
C SER A 200 -21.22 -22.56 -5.58
N GLN A 201 -22.54 -22.79 -5.44
CA GLN A 201 -23.04 -24.00 -4.71
C GLN A 201 -23.48 -25.12 -5.64
N THR A 202 -23.56 -24.85 -6.93
CA THR A 202 -24.02 -25.79 -7.96
C THR A 202 -23.16 -25.67 -9.19
N ASN A 203 -23.42 -26.51 -10.21
CA ASN A 203 -22.75 -26.44 -11.50
C ASN A 203 -22.89 -25.08 -12.23
N ASN A 204 -23.76 -24.21 -11.76
CA ASN A 204 -24.01 -22.88 -12.32
C ASN A 204 -23.64 -21.81 -11.30
N PRO A 205 -22.53 -21.08 -11.46
CA PRO A 205 -22.21 -19.94 -10.61
C PRO A 205 -23.30 -18.88 -10.69
N GLU A 206 -23.70 -18.34 -9.55
CA GLU A 206 -24.65 -17.24 -9.45
C GLU A 206 -23.93 -15.96 -9.04
N VAL A 207 -24.34 -14.84 -9.61
CA VAL A 207 -23.82 -13.52 -9.27
C VAL A 207 -24.99 -12.65 -8.81
N LEU A 208 -24.90 -12.17 -7.59
CA LEU A 208 -25.80 -11.16 -7.03
C LEU A 208 -25.16 -9.78 -7.25
N VAL A 209 -25.84 -8.89 -7.96
CA VAL A 209 -25.43 -7.49 -8.12
C VAL A 209 -26.28 -6.61 -7.22
N THR A 210 -25.62 -5.80 -6.43
CA THR A 210 -26.27 -4.87 -5.49
C THR A 210 -25.69 -3.47 -5.62
N ASP A 211 -26.43 -2.51 -5.12
CA ASP A 211 -25.87 -1.20 -4.79
C ASP A 211 -24.89 -1.36 -3.64
N LEU A 212 -23.67 -0.82 -3.81
CA LEU A 212 -22.55 -1.01 -2.89
C LEU A 212 -22.83 -0.45 -1.48
N GLU A 213 -23.59 0.64 -1.38
CA GLU A 213 -23.88 1.29 -0.10
C GLU A 213 -25.13 0.71 0.57
N SER A 214 -26.23 0.60 -0.17
CA SER A 214 -27.51 0.18 0.39
C SER A 214 -27.69 -1.34 0.45
N GLY A 215 -26.90 -2.10 -0.30
CA GLY A 215 -27.06 -3.54 -0.47
C GLY A 215 -28.31 -3.96 -1.25
N LYS A 216 -29.07 -3.00 -1.81
CA LYS A 216 -30.29 -3.31 -2.58
C LYS A 216 -29.94 -4.01 -3.89
N PRO A 217 -30.66 -5.10 -4.23
CA PRO A 217 -30.49 -5.79 -5.49
C PRO A 217 -30.73 -4.86 -6.70
N ILE A 218 -29.96 -5.06 -7.76
CA ILE A 218 -30.07 -4.29 -9.00
C ILE A 218 -30.55 -5.20 -10.12
N GLU A 219 -31.77 -4.95 -10.61
CA GLU A 219 -32.33 -5.59 -11.78
C GLU A 219 -31.75 -5.02 -13.07
N GLY A 220 -31.56 -5.86 -14.08
CA GLY A 220 -31.13 -5.46 -15.42
C GLY A 220 -29.65 -5.05 -15.54
N ALA A 221 -28.85 -5.27 -14.47
CA ALA A 221 -27.41 -5.10 -14.58
C ALA A 221 -26.82 -6.18 -15.50
N THR A 222 -25.88 -5.82 -16.35
CA THR A 222 -25.16 -6.76 -17.20
C THR A 222 -23.97 -7.29 -16.43
N VAL A 223 -23.92 -8.61 -16.22
CA VAL A 223 -22.75 -9.30 -15.67
C VAL A 223 -21.92 -9.85 -16.81
N ILE A 224 -20.76 -9.25 -17.04
CA ILE A 224 -19.79 -9.71 -18.02
C ILE A 224 -18.90 -10.75 -17.33
N TYR A 225 -18.64 -11.88 -17.99
CA TYR A 225 -17.81 -12.93 -17.45
C TYR A 225 -16.62 -13.26 -18.35
N TYR A 226 -15.52 -13.64 -17.71
CA TYR A 226 -14.19 -13.78 -18.34
C TYR A 226 -13.51 -15.08 -17.93
N LYS A 227 -12.57 -15.51 -18.76
CA LYS A 227 -11.55 -16.53 -18.42
C LYS A 227 -10.16 -15.95 -18.59
N THR A 228 -9.19 -16.53 -17.90
CA THR A 228 -7.76 -16.20 -18.08
C THR A 228 -7.20 -16.95 -19.27
N ASN A 229 -6.47 -16.26 -20.12
CA ASN A 229 -5.63 -16.89 -21.12
C ASN A 229 -4.31 -17.30 -20.46
N MET A 230 -4.11 -18.59 -20.30
CA MET A 230 -2.93 -19.15 -19.62
C MET A 230 -1.61 -18.84 -20.33
N MET A 231 -1.63 -18.54 -21.64
CA MET A 231 -0.42 -18.30 -22.41
C MET A 231 0.16 -16.89 -22.18
N ASN A 232 -0.68 -15.90 -21.97
CA ASN A 232 -0.24 -14.50 -21.87
C ASN A 232 -0.77 -13.75 -20.65
N GLY A 233 -1.48 -14.45 -19.75
CA GLY A 233 -2.03 -13.88 -18.52
C GLY A 233 -3.11 -12.84 -18.72
N THR A 234 -3.65 -12.66 -19.94
CA THR A 234 -4.74 -11.71 -20.20
C THR A 234 -6.09 -12.35 -19.92
N ILE A 235 -7.09 -11.55 -19.59
CA ILE A 235 -8.46 -12.02 -19.48
C ILE A 235 -9.19 -11.89 -20.82
N GLN A 236 -10.07 -12.85 -21.10
CA GLN A 236 -10.87 -12.90 -22.31
C GLN A 236 -12.35 -12.91 -21.94
N ARG A 237 -13.11 -11.96 -22.48
CA ARG A 237 -14.56 -11.93 -22.37
C ARG A 237 -15.15 -13.21 -23.00
N GLN A 238 -16.03 -13.87 -22.24
CA GLN A 238 -16.69 -15.10 -22.67
C GLN A 238 -18.17 -14.88 -22.99
N GLY A 239 -18.76 -13.83 -22.44
CA GLY A 239 -20.15 -13.47 -22.62
C GLY A 239 -20.67 -12.56 -21.53
N GLU A 240 -21.99 -12.42 -21.50
CA GLU A 240 -22.70 -11.61 -20.52
C GLU A 240 -24.08 -12.20 -20.23
N VAL A 241 -24.60 -11.91 -19.03
CA VAL A 241 -25.95 -12.26 -18.57
C VAL A 241 -26.51 -11.08 -17.81
N LYS A 242 -27.81 -10.83 -17.92
CA LYS A 242 -28.50 -9.78 -17.15
C LYS A 242 -29.02 -10.33 -15.83
N THR A 243 -29.03 -9.49 -14.81
CA THR A 243 -29.65 -9.78 -13.55
C THR A 243 -31.18 -9.70 -13.62
N ASP A 244 -31.83 -10.59 -12.88
CA ASP A 244 -33.28 -10.62 -12.68
C ASP A 244 -33.74 -9.58 -11.62
N GLN A 245 -35.03 -9.64 -11.25
CA GLN A 245 -35.62 -8.75 -10.24
C GLN A 245 -35.00 -8.88 -8.85
N LEU A 246 -34.36 -10.00 -8.55
CA LEU A 246 -33.63 -10.24 -7.30
C LEU A 246 -32.16 -9.83 -7.40
N GLY A 247 -31.73 -9.23 -8.51
CA GLY A 247 -30.36 -8.88 -8.77
C GLY A 247 -29.45 -10.06 -9.11
N ILE A 248 -30.03 -11.23 -9.45
CA ILE A 248 -29.28 -12.46 -9.68
C ILE A 248 -29.08 -12.72 -11.15
N ALA A 249 -27.85 -13.00 -11.55
CA ALA A 249 -27.47 -13.52 -12.86
C ALA A 249 -26.93 -14.95 -12.69
N ILE A 250 -27.45 -15.89 -13.47
CA ILE A 250 -26.98 -17.29 -13.49
C ILE A 250 -26.04 -17.46 -14.67
N LEU A 251 -24.77 -17.80 -14.36
CA LEU A 251 -23.74 -17.98 -15.38
C LEU A 251 -23.78 -19.38 -16.01
N PRO A 252 -23.35 -19.54 -17.27
CA PRO A 252 -23.41 -20.84 -17.96
C PRO A 252 -22.43 -21.85 -17.36
N ALA A 253 -22.92 -23.01 -16.91
CA ALA A 253 -22.15 -24.09 -16.27
C ALA A 253 -21.03 -24.70 -17.13
N LYS A 254 -21.21 -24.70 -18.46
CA LYS A 254 -20.27 -25.37 -19.37
C LYS A 254 -19.04 -24.54 -19.72
N LYS A 255 -18.92 -23.33 -19.21
CA LYS A 255 -17.80 -22.42 -19.49
C LYS A 255 -16.90 -22.28 -18.27
N LYS A 256 -15.59 -22.32 -18.48
CA LYS A 256 -14.64 -21.95 -17.44
C LYS A 256 -14.72 -20.45 -17.22
N ILE A 257 -15.29 -20.01 -16.10
CA ILE A 257 -15.45 -18.60 -15.74
C ILE A 257 -14.61 -18.36 -14.48
N GLU A 258 -13.71 -17.40 -14.57
CA GLU A 258 -12.77 -17.08 -13.49
C GLU A 258 -12.96 -15.66 -12.93
N HIS A 259 -13.54 -14.79 -13.75
CA HIS A 259 -13.75 -13.37 -13.37
C HIS A 259 -15.08 -12.86 -13.87
N ILE A 260 -15.63 -11.90 -13.14
CA ILE A 260 -16.87 -11.20 -13.51
C ILE A 260 -16.72 -9.69 -13.33
N ARG A 261 -17.58 -8.94 -14.02
CA ARG A 261 -17.73 -7.49 -13.83
C ARG A 261 -19.19 -7.09 -14.08
N PRO A 262 -19.88 -6.50 -13.09
CA PRO A 262 -21.20 -5.95 -13.28
C PRO A 262 -21.10 -4.58 -13.93
N VAL A 263 -22.01 -4.26 -14.83
CA VAL A 263 -22.14 -2.94 -15.45
C VAL A 263 -23.58 -2.52 -15.60
N LEU A 264 -23.83 -1.22 -15.53
CA LEU A 264 -25.05 -0.56 -15.93
C LEU A 264 -24.73 0.42 -17.07
N ARG A 265 -25.76 0.86 -17.80
CA ARG A 265 -25.60 1.87 -18.85
C ARG A 265 -24.96 3.16 -18.31
N GLU A 266 -25.41 3.59 -17.13
CA GLU A 266 -24.95 4.78 -16.43
C GLU A 266 -23.70 4.54 -15.57
N ASP A 267 -23.35 3.29 -15.28
CA ASP A 267 -22.20 2.92 -14.45
C ASP A 267 -21.45 1.73 -15.04
N SER A 268 -20.41 1.99 -15.80
CA SER A 268 -19.53 1.00 -16.41
C SER A 268 -18.15 0.94 -15.75
N SER A 269 -18.01 1.53 -14.56
CA SER A 269 -16.72 1.75 -13.89
C SER A 269 -16.36 0.69 -12.88
N SER A 270 -17.21 -0.29 -12.62
CA SER A 270 -16.95 -1.36 -11.65
C SER A 270 -15.70 -2.16 -12.01
N ILE A 271 -15.01 -2.62 -10.98
CA ILE A 271 -13.81 -3.45 -11.12
C ILE A 271 -14.17 -4.91 -11.44
N ILE A 272 -13.20 -5.64 -11.94
CA ILE A 272 -13.30 -7.08 -12.14
C ILE A 272 -13.08 -7.79 -10.80
N THR A 273 -13.96 -8.73 -10.49
CA THR A 273 -13.92 -9.56 -9.29
C THR A 273 -13.64 -11.02 -9.69
N ASN A 274 -12.78 -11.68 -8.92
CA ASN A 274 -12.50 -13.10 -9.10
C ASN A 274 -13.68 -13.95 -8.60
N ILE A 275 -14.01 -14.99 -9.34
CA ILE A 275 -14.86 -16.07 -8.83
C ILE A 275 -13.93 -17.11 -8.21
N TYR A 276 -14.04 -17.30 -6.91
CA TYR A 276 -13.36 -18.40 -6.23
C TYR A 276 -14.26 -19.62 -6.30
N PRO A 277 -13.88 -20.71 -7.00
CA PRO A 277 -14.57 -21.98 -6.82
C PRO A 277 -14.39 -22.37 -5.35
N TYR A 278 -15.47 -22.45 -4.59
CA TYR A 278 -15.42 -23.02 -3.26
C TYR A 278 -14.90 -24.44 -3.34
N GLY A 279 -13.94 -24.74 -2.49
CA GLY A 279 -13.09 -25.88 -2.46
C GLY A 279 -13.74 -27.24 -2.71
N THR A 280 -13.01 -28.00 -3.42
CA THR A 280 -13.04 -29.47 -3.33
C THR A 280 -12.55 -29.90 -1.96
#